data_8a4f34f7a5a1b1fb1644cb1ceadd9fe5
#
_entry.id   8a4f34f7a5a1b1fb1644cb1ceadd9fe5
#
_cell.length_a   1.000
_cell.length_b   1.000
_cell.length_c   1.000
_cell.angle_alpha   90.00
_cell.angle_beta   90.00
_cell.angle_gamma   90.00
#
_symmetry.space_group_name_H-M   'P 1'
#
loop_
_entity.id
_entity.type
_entity.pdbx_description
1 polymer ?
#
loop_
_entity_poly.entity_id
_entity_poly.type
_entity_poly.pdbx_seq_one_letter_code
_entity_poly.pdbx_strand_id
1 'polypeptide(L)'
;VEYLKEIVDYGTLAVLGIMSAVAFGLAVERVLFYRSIELTRYSTKNQIEAELTKNLSTISLIGSNAPYIGLLGTVTGIMVVFYEIGSLGGLEPSKVVIGLSLALKATALGLLVAIPATMIYGACLRKVDLLMGEWEDAQS
;
A
#
# COMPACT_ATOMS: atom_id res chain seq x y z
N VAL A 1 -16.97 22.37 -8.19
CA VAL A 1 -17.11 21.40 -7.10
C VAL A 1 -17.13 19.97 -7.64
N GLU A 2 -17.95 19.71 -8.68
CA GLU A 2 -17.94 18.39 -9.33
C GLU A 2 -16.57 18.06 -9.92
N TYR A 3 -15.92 19.06 -10.50
CA TYR A 3 -14.60 18.92 -11.07
C TYR A 3 -13.57 18.53 -10.00
N LEU A 4 -13.64 19.20 -8.84
CA LEU A 4 -12.76 18.89 -7.70
C LEU A 4 -13.01 17.47 -7.18
N LYS A 5 -14.26 17.06 -7.10
CA LYS A 5 -14.66 15.73 -6.66
C LYS A 5 -14.09 14.65 -7.59
N GLU A 6 -14.18 14.86 -8.91
CA GLU A 6 -13.63 13.91 -9.88
C GLU A 6 -12.10 13.82 -9.75
N ILE A 7 -11.41 14.95 -9.60
CA ILE A 7 -9.96 14.97 -9.41
C ILE A 7 -9.57 14.16 -8.18
N VAL A 8 -10.27 14.36 -7.06
CA VAL A 8 -9.98 13.63 -5.81
C VAL A 8 -10.23 12.13 -5.98
N ASP A 9 -11.37 11.75 -6.55
CA ASP A 9 -11.74 10.35 -6.72
C ASP A 9 -10.77 9.62 -7.64
N TYR A 10 -10.51 10.16 -8.83
CA TYR A 10 -9.60 9.55 -9.79
C TYR A 10 -8.15 9.61 -9.31
N GLY A 11 -7.75 10.70 -8.66
CA GLY A 11 -6.41 10.83 -8.09
C GLY A 11 -6.14 9.78 -7.03
N THR A 12 -7.08 9.58 -6.12
CA THR A 12 -6.97 8.55 -5.07
C THR A 12 -6.88 7.16 -5.68
N LEU A 13 -7.75 6.85 -6.63
CA LEU A 13 -7.76 5.56 -7.31
C LEU A 13 -6.44 5.31 -8.06
N ALA A 14 -5.95 6.34 -8.75
CA ALA A 14 -4.70 6.24 -9.52
C ALA A 14 -3.52 5.96 -8.59
N VAL A 15 -3.40 6.71 -7.48
CA VAL A 15 -2.31 6.54 -6.52
C VAL A 15 -2.37 5.14 -5.90
N LEU A 16 -3.54 4.71 -5.44
CA LEU A 16 -3.71 3.39 -4.85
C LEU A 16 -3.44 2.27 -5.86
N GLY A 17 -3.86 2.47 -7.11
CA GLY A 17 -3.58 1.52 -8.18
C GLY A 17 -2.09 1.36 -8.46
N ILE A 18 -1.36 2.48 -8.51
CA ILE A 18 0.10 2.48 -8.69
C ILE A 18 0.77 1.80 -7.50
N MET A 19 0.36 2.15 -6.28
CA MET A 19 0.91 1.54 -5.06
C MET A 19 0.70 0.03 -5.06
N SER A 20 -0.51 -0.42 -5.44
CA SER A 20 -0.83 -1.84 -5.52
C SER A 20 0.04 -2.56 -6.55
N ALA A 21 0.20 -1.97 -7.74
CA ALA A 21 1.01 -2.55 -8.80
C ALA A 21 2.49 -2.66 -8.39
N VAL A 22 3.03 -1.61 -7.75
CA VAL A 22 4.41 -1.60 -7.27
C VAL A 22 4.60 -2.66 -6.18
N ALA A 23 3.69 -2.73 -5.21
CA ALA A 23 3.79 -3.71 -4.13
C ALA A 23 3.73 -5.13 -4.67
N PHE A 24 2.83 -5.41 -5.61
CA PHE A 24 2.70 -6.72 -6.23
C PHE A 24 3.96 -7.09 -7.03
N GLY A 25 4.46 -6.16 -7.83
CA GLY A 25 5.67 -6.39 -8.62
C GLY A 25 6.88 -6.68 -7.75
N LEU A 26 7.06 -5.91 -6.68
CA LEU A 26 8.17 -6.12 -5.75
C LEU A 26 8.00 -7.41 -4.96
N ALA A 27 6.77 -7.79 -4.62
CA ALA A 27 6.48 -9.06 -3.95
C ALA A 27 6.89 -10.24 -4.83
N VAL A 28 6.52 -10.21 -6.11
CA VAL A 28 6.91 -11.25 -7.06
C VAL A 28 8.42 -11.30 -7.21
N GLU A 29 9.07 -10.14 -7.34
CA GLU A 29 10.53 -10.06 -7.45
C GLU A 29 11.21 -10.69 -6.23
N ARG A 30 10.70 -10.41 -5.03
CA ARG A 30 11.28 -10.95 -3.79
C ARG A 30 11.09 -12.46 -3.70
N VAL A 31 9.91 -12.96 -4.03
CA VAL A 31 9.65 -14.41 -4.01
C VAL A 31 10.60 -15.13 -4.97
N LEU A 32 10.74 -14.62 -6.19
CA LEU A 32 11.64 -15.22 -7.17
C LEU A 32 13.10 -15.13 -6.73
N PHE A 33 13.49 -14.00 -6.14
CA PHE A 33 14.85 -13.82 -5.62
C PHE A 33 15.16 -14.83 -4.51
N TYR A 34 14.24 -14.99 -3.55
CA TYR A 34 14.47 -15.91 -2.42
C TYR A 34 14.51 -17.38 -2.86
N ARG A 35 13.82 -17.72 -3.94
CA ARG A 35 13.85 -19.09 -4.47
C ARG A 35 15.15 -19.43 -5.20
N SER A 36 15.81 -18.41 -5.75
CA SER A 36 16.99 -18.61 -6.60
C SER A 36 18.28 -18.13 -5.96
N ILE A 37 18.25 -17.69 -4.70
CA ILE A 37 19.43 -17.14 -4.04
C ILE A 37 20.47 -18.22 -3.76
N GLU A 38 21.73 -17.89 -4.03
CA GLU A 38 22.89 -18.70 -3.67
C GLU A 38 23.57 -18.09 -2.46
N LEU A 39 23.39 -18.71 -1.31
CA LEU A 39 23.92 -18.19 -0.04
C LEU A 39 25.45 -18.16 -0.02
N THR A 40 26.08 -19.05 -0.78
CA THR A 40 27.54 -19.15 -0.84
C THR A 40 28.21 -17.95 -1.52
N ARG A 41 27.45 -17.12 -2.22
CA ARG A 41 27.96 -15.91 -2.90
C ARG A 41 28.36 -14.82 -1.92
N TYR A 42 27.83 -14.86 -0.70
CA TYR A 42 27.97 -13.74 0.24
C TYR A 42 29.02 -14.08 1.29
N SER A 43 29.96 -13.17 1.47
CA SER A 43 31.07 -13.34 2.39
C SER A 43 30.84 -12.66 3.74
N THR A 44 30.00 -11.64 3.80
CA THR A 44 29.71 -10.90 5.03
C THR A 44 28.23 -10.86 5.33
N LYS A 45 27.90 -10.73 6.62
CA LYS A 45 26.51 -10.61 7.08
C LYS A 45 25.83 -9.38 6.49
N ASN A 46 26.52 -8.25 6.47
CA ASN A 46 25.95 -7.00 5.92
C ASN A 46 25.61 -7.15 4.44
N GLN A 47 26.44 -7.84 3.70
CA GLN A 47 26.25 -8.05 2.27
C GLN A 47 24.98 -8.85 1.97
N ILE A 48 24.79 -9.98 2.66
CA ILE A 48 23.63 -10.83 2.45
C ILE A 48 22.35 -10.15 2.97
N GLU A 49 22.43 -9.47 4.12
CA GLU A 49 21.29 -8.78 4.69
C GLU A 49 20.79 -7.67 3.74
N ALA A 50 21.71 -6.90 3.16
CA ALA A 50 21.36 -5.84 2.21
C ALA A 50 20.62 -6.41 0.99
N GLU A 51 21.07 -7.54 0.47
CA GLU A 51 20.41 -8.15 -0.70
C GLU A 51 19.07 -8.77 -0.35
N LEU A 52 18.96 -9.43 0.81
CA LEU A 52 17.71 -10.07 1.23
C LEU A 52 16.62 -9.05 1.55
N THR A 53 16.99 -7.88 2.09
CA THR A 53 16.02 -6.85 2.49
C THR A 53 15.76 -5.81 1.41
N LYS A 54 16.41 -5.94 0.26
CA LYS A 54 16.22 -5.00 -0.85
C LYS A 54 14.74 -4.91 -1.22
N ASN A 55 14.24 -3.69 -1.42
CA ASN A 55 12.86 -3.37 -1.78
C ASN A 55 11.83 -3.62 -0.68
N LEU A 56 12.18 -4.20 0.46
CA LEU A 56 11.22 -4.43 1.54
C LEU A 56 10.73 -3.14 2.16
N SER A 57 11.58 -2.11 2.24
CA SER A 57 11.15 -0.81 2.76
C SER A 57 10.07 -0.18 1.90
N THR A 58 10.13 -0.35 0.58
CA THR A 58 9.10 0.16 -0.33
C THR A 58 7.77 -0.55 -0.10
N ILE A 59 7.79 -1.88 0.04
CA ILE A 59 6.57 -2.64 0.34
C ILE A 59 5.99 -2.20 1.68
N SER A 60 6.84 -2.01 2.69
CA SER A 60 6.42 -1.52 4.01
C SER A 60 5.81 -0.13 3.94
N LEU A 61 6.41 0.78 3.16
CA LEU A 61 5.86 2.13 2.97
C LEU A 61 4.47 2.09 2.34
N ILE A 62 4.26 1.23 1.36
CA ILE A 62 2.96 1.07 0.72
C ILE A 62 1.95 0.53 1.74
N GLY A 63 2.31 -0.52 2.47
CA GLY A 63 1.43 -1.12 3.47
C GLY A 63 1.04 -0.14 4.57
N SER A 64 1.96 0.71 5.02
CA SER A 64 1.70 1.67 6.10
C SER A 64 1.01 2.95 5.61
N ASN A 65 1.16 3.34 4.34
CA ASN A 65 0.63 4.61 3.84
C ASN A 65 -0.64 4.47 3.00
N ALA A 66 -0.91 3.30 2.42
CA ALA A 66 -2.13 3.11 1.63
C ALA A 66 -3.41 3.42 2.42
N PRO A 67 -3.54 3.04 3.72
CA PRO A 67 -4.73 3.42 4.48
C PRO A 67 -4.89 4.93 4.61
N TYR A 68 -3.78 5.66 4.76
CA TYR A 68 -3.81 7.12 4.88
C TYR A 68 -4.21 7.79 3.56
N ILE A 69 -3.77 7.25 2.43
CA ILE A 69 -4.20 7.73 1.12
C ILE A 69 -5.71 7.53 0.96
N GLY A 70 -6.21 6.35 1.33
CA GLY A 70 -7.64 6.07 1.34
C GLY A 70 -8.41 6.99 2.26
N LEU A 71 -7.90 7.21 3.47
CA LEU A 71 -8.51 8.12 4.44
C LEU A 71 -8.56 9.56 3.91
N LEU A 72 -7.48 10.01 3.26
CA LEU A 72 -7.44 11.33 2.65
C LEU A 72 -8.54 11.49 1.61
N GLY A 73 -8.76 10.47 0.78
CA GLY A 73 -9.84 10.44 -0.18
C GLY A 73 -11.22 10.55 0.48
N THR A 74 -11.42 9.84 1.60
CA THR A 74 -12.66 9.91 2.37
C THR A 74 -12.89 11.30 2.93
N VAL A 75 -11.88 11.88 3.58
CA VAL A 75 -12.00 13.20 4.21
C VAL A 75 -12.31 14.27 3.16
N THR A 76 -11.59 14.27 2.05
CA THR A 76 -11.83 15.25 0.98
C THR A 76 -13.18 15.05 0.30
N GLY A 77 -13.62 13.79 0.13
CA GLY A 77 -14.94 13.49 -0.42
C GLY A 77 -16.07 14.00 0.48
N ILE A 78 -15.94 13.82 1.79
CA ILE A 78 -16.92 14.34 2.77
C ILE A 78 -16.92 15.86 2.76
N MET A 79 -15.75 16.48 2.69
CA MET A 79 -15.63 17.95 2.61
C MET A 79 -16.38 18.50 1.39
N VAL A 80 -16.26 17.83 0.24
CA VAL A 80 -16.97 18.24 -0.98
C VAL A 80 -18.49 18.16 -0.79
N VAL A 81 -18.98 17.07 -0.18
CA VAL A 81 -20.42 16.92 0.10
C VAL A 81 -20.92 18.05 1.00
N PHE A 82 -20.20 18.37 2.07
CA PHE A 82 -20.59 19.45 2.99
C PHE A 82 -20.49 20.82 2.33
N TYR A 83 -19.51 21.04 1.49
CA TYR A 83 -19.41 22.27 0.71
C TYR A 83 -20.62 22.45 -0.20
N GLU A 84 -21.05 21.38 -0.89
CA GLU A 84 -22.23 21.44 -1.75
C GLU A 84 -23.50 21.74 -0.96
N ILE A 85 -23.67 21.12 0.22
CA ILE A 85 -24.80 21.42 1.10
C ILE A 85 -24.82 22.91 1.48
N GLY A 86 -23.68 23.45 1.86
CA GLY A 86 -23.55 24.84 2.27
C GLY A 86 -23.80 25.82 1.14
N SER A 87 -23.25 25.56 -0.05
CA SER A 87 -23.35 26.50 -1.18
C SER A 87 -24.69 26.47 -1.90
N LEU A 88 -25.38 25.31 -1.89
CA LEU A 88 -26.68 25.15 -2.55
C LEU A 88 -27.87 25.34 -1.62
N GLY A 89 -27.63 25.61 -0.33
CA GLY A 89 -28.68 25.75 0.64
C GLY A 89 -29.32 24.42 1.06
N GLY A 90 -28.71 23.31 0.69
CA GLY A 90 -29.18 21.97 1.00
C GLY A 90 -29.11 21.06 -0.21
N LEU A 91 -29.17 19.76 0.06
CA LEU A 91 -29.23 18.70 -0.96
C LEU A 91 -30.33 17.72 -0.57
N GLU A 92 -30.85 16.99 -1.55
CA GLU A 92 -31.74 15.87 -1.26
C GLU A 92 -31.00 14.85 -0.38
N PRO A 93 -31.69 14.29 0.65
CA PRO A 93 -31.04 13.28 1.51
C PRO A 93 -30.42 12.12 0.76
N SER A 94 -31.02 11.67 -0.34
CA SER A 94 -30.49 10.59 -1.15
C SER A 94 -29.14 10.93 -1.77
N LYS A 95 -28.95 12.19 -2.19
CA LYS A 95 -27.67 12.65 -2.77
C LYS A 95 -26.57 12.71 -1.70
N VAL A 96 -26.94 13.13 -0.49
CA VAL A 96 -25.99 13.16 0.63
C VAL A 96 -25.51 11.74 0.95
N VAL A 97 -26.44 10.79 1.06
CA VAL A 97 -26.12 9.40 1.37
C VAL A 97 -25.20 8.80 0.29
N ILE A 98 -25.52 9.02 -0.98
CA ILE A 98 -24.70 8.53 -2.10
C ILE A 98 -23.30 9.16 -2.05
N GLY A 99 -23.21 10.47 -1.82
CA GLY A 99 -21.93 11.16 -1.74
C GLY A 99 -21.04 10.64 -0.62
N LEU A 100 -21.61 10.41 0.56
CA LEU A 100 -20.88 9.86 1.69
C LEU A 100 -20.46 8.41 1.43
N SER A 101 -21.34 7.62 0.81
CA SER A 101 -21.00 6.24 0.43
C SER A 101 -19.80 6.18 -0.50
N LEU A 102 -19.77 7.05 -1.51
CA LEU A 102 -18.66 7.10 -2.45
C LEU A 102 -17.36 7.56 -1.78
N ALA A 103 -17.45 8.49 -0.81
CA ALA A 103 -16.29 8.92 -0.05
C ALA A 103 -15.70 7.76 0.76
N LEU A 104 -16.55 6.97 1.42
CA LEU A 104 -16.11 5.82 2.21
C LEU A 104 -15.41 4.75 1.38
N LYS A 105 -15.75 4.66 0.09
CA LYS A 105 -15.11 3.72 -0.84
C LYS A 105 -13.59 3.91 -0.88
N ALA A 106 -13.11 5.14 -0.79
CA ALA A 106 -11.67 5.43 -0.82
C ALA A 106 -10.93 4.75 0.34
N THR A 107 -11.49 4.80 1.55
CA THR A 107 -10.91 4.11 2.71
C THR A 107 -10.89 2.59 2.49
N ALA A 108 -11.98 2.03 1.99
CA ALA A 108 -12.05 0.60 1.71
C ALA A 108 -10.96 0.17 0.71
N LEU A 109 -10.76 0.94 -0.35
CA LEU A 109 -9.74 0.65 -1.34
C LEU A 109 -8.33 0.76 -0.75
N GLY A 110 -8.09 1.77 0.09
CA GLY A 110 -6.80 1.91 0.78
C GLY A 110 -6.48 0.69 1.65
N LEU A 111 -7.47 0.17 2.36
CA LEU A 111 -7.31 -1.03 3.18
C LEU A 111 -7.09 -2.28 2.33
N LEU A 112 -7.76 -2.39 1.18
CA LEU A 112 -7.56 -3.51 0.27
C LEU A 112 -6.14 -3.55 -0.30
N VAL A 113 -5.49 -2.41 -0.43
CA VAL A 113 -4.08 -2.34 -0.82
C VAL A 113 -3.16 -2.63 0.36
N ALA A 114 -3.47 -2.03 1.52
CA ALA A 114 -2.62 -2.08 2.71
C ALA A 114 -2.52 -3.49 3.31
N ILE A 115 -3.63 -4.21 3.38
CA ILE A 115 -3.66 -5.51 4.06
C ILE A 115 -2.75 -6.53 3.37
N PRO A 116 -2.88 -6.77 2.04
CA PRO A 116 -1.95 -7.68 1.37
C PRO A 116 -0.50 -7.22 1.43
N ALA A 117 -0.24 -5.91 1.25
CA ALA A 117 1.12 -5.39 1.28
C ALA A 117 1.78 -5.64 2.64
N THR A 118 1.06 -5.40 3.73
CA THR A 118 1.55 -5.63 5.08
C THR A 118 1.81 -7.13 5.33
N MET A 119 0.92 -7.98 4.86
CA MET A 119 1.08 -9.44 4.99
C MET A 119 2.29 -9.93 4.21
N ILE A 120 2.48 -9.45 3.00
CA ILE A 120 3.62 -9.80 2.15
C ILE A 120 4.93 -9.35 2.81
N TYR A 121 4.95 -8.13 3.35
CA TYR A 121 6.11 -7.61 4.07
C TYR A 121 6.49 -8.51 5.24
N GLY A 122 5.51 -8.91 6.05
CA GLY A 122 5.74 -9.81 7.18
C GLY A 122 6.28 -11.17 6.74
N ALA A 123 5.71 -11.74 5.67
CA ALA A 123 6.17 -13.01 5.13
C ALA A 123 7.61 -12.90 4.59
N CYS A 124 7.94 -11.80 3.92
CA CYS A 124 9.31 -11.56 3.43
C CYS A 124 10.31 -11.45 4.58
N LEU A 125 9.94 -10.72 5.65
CA LEU A 125 10.82 -10.62 6.83
C LEU A 125 11.09 -11.99 7.45
N ARG A 126 10.07 -12.84 7.54
CA ARG A 126 10.25 -14.21 8.04
C ARG A 126 11.21 -14.99 7.16
N LYS A 127 11.05 -14.87 5.84
CA LYS A 127 11.94 -15.55 4.91
C LYS A 127 13.37 -15.04 5.00
N VAL A 128 13.55 -13.72 5.19
CA VAL A 128 14.88 -13.11 5.41
C VAL A 128 15.52 -13.74 6.64
N ASP A 129 14.80 -13.82 7.76
CA ASP A 129 15.33 -14.40 8.99
C ASP A 129 15.76 -15.85 8.80
N LEU A 130 14.95 -16.64 8.09
CA LEU A 130 15.28 -18.04 7.81
C LEU A 130 16.52 -18.18 6.94
N LEU A 131 16.64 -17.37 5.90
CA LEU A 131 17.79 -17.39 5.00
C LEU A 131 19.06 -16.88 5.69
N MET A 132 18.94 -15.86 6.56
CA MET A 132 20.06 -15.38 7.37
C MET A 132 20.55 -16.48 8.29
N GLY A 133 19.63 -17.22 8.92
CA GLY A 133 19.98 -18.34 9.77
C GLY A 133 20.73 -19.45 9.01
N GLU A 134 20.24 -19.80 7.83
CA GLU A 134 20.91 -20.78 6.97
C GLU A 134 22.31 -20.34 6.57
N TRP A 135 22.47 -19.06 6.24
CA TRP A 135 23.76 -18.50 5.88
C TRP A 135 24.74 -18.55 7.06
N GLU A 136 24.28 -18.15 8.24
CA GLU A 136 25.13 -18.20 9.46
C GLU A 136 25.56 -19.63 9.80
N ASP A 137 24.64 -20.59 9.68
CA ASP A 137 24.95 -22.00 9.93
C ASP A 137 25.98 -22.53 8.93
N ALA A 138 25.91 -22.08 7.69
CA ALA A 138 26.88 -22.49 6.67
C ALA A 138 28.28 -21.90 6.91
N GLN A 139 28.38 -20.77 7.63
CA GLN A 139 29.64 -20.12 7.94
C GLN A 139 30.38 -20.76 9.15
N SER A 140 29.65 -21.47 9.99
CA SER A 140 30.23 -22.14 11.17
C SER A 140 30.74 -23.59 10.86
#